data_13eebc0418520661e333bd7c82b4f6ef
#
_entry.id   13eebc0418520661e333bd7c82b4f6ef
#
_cell.length_a   1.000
_cell.length_b   1.000
_cell.length_c   1.000
_cell.angle_alpha   90.00
_cell.angle_beta   90.00
_cell.angle_gamma   90.00
#
_symmetry.space_group_name_H-M   'P 1'
#
loop_
_entity.id
_entity.type
_entity.pdbx_description
1 polymer ?
#
loop_
_entity_poly.entity_id
_entity_poly.type
_entity_poly.pdbx_seq_one_letter_code
_entity_poly.pdbx_strand_id
1 'polypeptide(L)'
;CVRARTHAHEDDLMTTVLIGGSRRLALLNDIIRFRADNIIRQHFAVVIGDANGTDKAMQSYFASKGYRNITVYCMADRCRNNLGDWPTRHISASRQKRDFAYYATKDEEMARVASYGFMIWDGKSKGTLNNILNLLKQQKKVLVYFSPDQSCHTLGSSDDLAVLLRKCPSIDRRKFEREFTLSTFAVAEEPGIDL
;
A
#
# COMPACT_ATOMS: atom_id res chain seq x y z
N CYS A 1 -6.02 30.96 -44.54
CA CYS A 1 -5.30 29.83 -43.98
C CYS A 1 -5.50 29.80 -42.46
N VAL A 2 -6.48 29.01 -41.99
CA VAL A 2 -6.74 28.78 -40.57
C VAL A 2 -5.95 27.55 -40.16
N ARG A 3 -4.91 27.74 -39.33
CA ARG A 3 -4.19 26.61 -38.74
C ARG A 3 -5.06 25.99 -37.64
N ALA A 4 -5.56 24.80 -37.90
CA ALA A 4 -6.13 23.94 -36.86
C ALA A 4 -5.05 23.61 -35.83
N ARG A 5 -5.22 24.07 -34.58
CA ARG A 5 -4.45 23.60 -33.43
C ARG A 5 -5.05 22.24 -33.07
N THR A 6 -4.33 21.20 -33.41
CA THR A 6 -4.57 19.88 -32.84
C THR A 6 -4.27 19.94 -31.33
N HIS A 7 -5.32 19.94 -30.54
CA HIS A 7 -5.20 19.63 -29.11
C HIS A 7 -4.86 18.13 -29.04
N ALA A 8 -3.58 17.84 -28.76
CA ALA A 8 -3.22 16.55 -28.28
C ALA A 8 -4.00 16.33 -26.98
N HIS A 9 -4.87 15.34 -26.96
CA HIS A 9 -5.36 14.76 -25.71
C HIS A 9 -4.12 14.22 -24.99
N GLU A 10 -3.60 14.97 -23.99
CA GLU A 10 -2.92 14.36 -22.88
C GLU A 10 -3.97 13.45 -22.26
N ASP A 11 -3.80 12.14 -22.42
CA ASP A 11 -4.50 11.14 -21.62
C ASP A 11 -4.24 11.53 -20.16
N ASP A 12 -5.26 12.09 -19.53
CA ASP A 12 -5.26 12.43 -18.10
C ASP A 12 -5.17 11.11 -17.35
N LEU A 13 -3.92 10.61 -17.17
CA LEU A 13 -3.62 9.36 -16.48
C LEU A 13 -4.10 9.52 -15.04
N MET A 14 -5.36 9.10 -14.83
CA MET A 14 -6.02 9.21 -13.53
C MET A 14 -5.15 8.61 -12.44
N THR A 15 -4.71 9.45 -11.49
CA THR A 15 -3.89 9.01 -10.37
C THR A 15 -4.59 7.92 -9.58
N THR A 16 -3.95 6.77 -9.46
CA THR A 16 -4.47 5.61 -8.73
C THR A 16 -3.65 5.36 -7.46
N VAL A 17 -4.32 5.27 -6.32
CA VAL A 17 -3.68 5.02 -5.02
C VAL A 17 -3.98 3.60 -4.56
N LEU A 18 -2.93 2.80 -4.35
CA LEU A 18 -3.05 1.53 -3.64
C LEU A 18 -3.13 1.80 -2.13
N ILE A 19 -4.25 1.42 -1.53
CA ILE A 19 -4.44 1.47 -0.09
C ILE A 19 -4.40 0.05 0.48
N GLY A 20 -3.62 -0.12 1.53
CA GLY A 20 -3.52 -1.38 2.25
C GLY A 20 -2.89 -1.20 3.63
N GLY A 21 -2.85 -2.26 4.40
CA GLY A 21 -2.23 -2.19 5.70
C GLY A 21 -2.39 -3.43 6.56
N SER A 22 -2.00 -3.28 7.81
CA SER A 22 -1.94 -4.37 8.77
C SER A 22 -3.33 -4.85 9.17
N ARG A 23 -3.53 -6.16 9.15
CA ARG A 23 -4.81 -6.78 9.55
C ARG A 23 -5.21 -6.49 11.00
N ARG A 24 -4.25 -6.13 11.86
CA ARG A 24 -4.46 -5.79 13.27
C ARG A 24 -4.85 -4.33 13.48
N LEU A 25 -4.72 -3.48 12.47
CA LEU A 25 -5.08 -2.07 12.53
C LEU A 25 -6.46 -1.86 11.90
N ALA A 26 -7.48 -1.75 12.74
CA ALA A 26 -8.87 -1.51 12.33
C ALA A 26 -9.38 -0.13 12.72
N LEU A 27 -8.62 0.63 13.52
CA LEU A 27 -8.97 1.98 13.93
C LEU A 27 -8.24 3.00 13.08
N LEU A 28 -8.99 3.91 12.50
CA LEU A 28 -8.46 5.02 11.72
C LEU A 28 -8.42 6.26 12.61
N ASN A 29 -7.22 6.76 12.92
CA ASN A 29 -7.06 8.03 13.63
C ASN A 29 -7.21 9.23 12.64
N ASP A 30 -7.15 10.44 13.17
CA ASP A 30 -7.37 11.65 12.39
C ASP A 30 -6.32 11.85 11.28
N ILE A 31 -5.08 11.42 11.49
CA ILE A 31 -4.02 11.48 10.47
C ILE A 31 -4.39 10.62 9.26
N ILE A 32 -4.83 9.38 9.50
CA ILE A 32 -5.23 8.46 8.43
C ILE A 32 -6.47 8.99 7.72
N ARG A 33 -7.47 9.46 8.47
CA ARG A 33 -8.70 10.05 7.93
C ARG A 33 -8.41 11.28 7.08
N PHE A 34 -7.54 12.18 7.55
CA PHE A 34 -7.10 13.35 6.80
C PHE A 34 -6.47 12.97 5.44
N ARG A 35 -5.66 11.90 5.39
CA ARG A 35 -5.08 11.40 4.14
C ARG A 35 -6.14 10.80 3.21
N ALA A 36 -7.10 10.06 3.77
CA ALA A 36 -8.23 9.53 3.00
C ALA A 36 -9.11 10.67 2.45
N ASP A 37 -9.38 11.71 3.23
CA ASP A 37 -10.13 12.88 2.76
C ASP A 37 -9.38 13.64 1.65
N ASN A 38 -8.05 13.68 1.67
CA ASN A 38 -7.25 14.23 0.58
C ASN A 38 -7.42 13.42 -0.73
N ILE A 39 -7.42 12.09 -0.64
CA ILE A 39 -7.67 11.21 -1.78
C ILE A 39 -9.06 11.49 -2.38
N ILE A 40 -10.08 11.61 -1.54
CA ILE A 40 -11.45 11.94 -1.95
C ILE A 40 -11.49 13.31 -2.64
N ARG A 41 -10.88 14.33 -2.04
CA ARG A 41 -10.88 15.71 -2.56
C ARG A 41 -10.17 15.84 -3.89
N GLN A 42 -9.12 15.06 -4.11
CA GLN A 42 -8.37 15.01 -5.36
C GLN A 42 -8.99 14.06 -6.41
N HIS A 43 -10.11 13.42 -6.08
CA HIS A 43 -10.79 12.46 -6.96
C HIS A 43 -9.89 11.30 -7.45
N PHE A 44 -8.87 10.91 -6.68
CA PHE A 44 -7.97 9.83 -7.07
C PHE A 44 -8.69 8.49 -7.11
N ALA A 45 -8.39 7.67 -8.11
CA ALA A 45 -8.85 6.28 -8.10
C ALA A 45 -8.18 5.51 -6.96
N VAL A 46 -8.92 4.60 -6.33
CA VAL A 46 -8.41 3.76 -5.25
C VAL A 46 -8.47 2.30 -5.65
N VAL A 47 -7.38 1.59 -5.45
CA VAL A 47 -7.36 0.12 -5.46
C VAL A 47 -7.10 -0.36 -4.03
N ILE A 48 -7.92 -1.28 -3.56
CA ILE A 48 -7.89 -1.74 -2.17
C ILE A 48 -8.16 -3.23 -2.10
N GLY A 49 -7.53 -3.91 -1.14
CA GLY A 49 -7.81 -5.31 -0.87
C GLY A 49 -9.11 -5.55 -0.11
N ASP A 50 -9.41 -6.81 0.09
CA ASP A 50 -10.63 -7.30 0.75
C ASP A 50 -10.38 -7.87 2.17
N ALA A 51 -9.17 -7.67 2.73
CA ALA A 51 -8.80 -8.24 4.02
C ALA A 51 -9.53 -7.56 5.20
N ASN A 52 -9.55 -8.24 6.34
CA ASN A 52 -9.95 -7.61 7.60
C ASN A 52 -8.86 -6.62 8.09
N GLY A 53 -9.19 -5.79 9.08
CA GLY A 53 -8.30 -4.76 9.61
C GLY A 53 -8.31 -3.51 8.74
N THR A 54 -7.14 -3.04 8.30
CA THR A 54 -7.01 -1.78 7.57
C THR A 54 -7.87 -1.72 6.32
N ASP A 55 -7.87 -2.76 5.45
CA ASP A 55 -8.64 -2.73 4.20
C ASP A 55 -10.14 -2.52 4.52
N LYS A 56 -10.69 -3.33 5.44
CA LYS A 56 -12.09 -3.21 5.84
C LYS A 56 -12.41 -1.85 6.47
N ALA A 57 -11.54 -1.32 7.34
CA ALA A 57 -11.72 -0.03 7.99
C ALA A 57 -11.72 1.12 6.97
N MET A 58 -10.79 1.11 6.01
CA MET A 58 -10.72 2.10 4.94
C MET A 58 -11.94 2.00 4.00
N GLN A 59 -12.38 0.79 3.66
CA GLN A 59 -13.61 0.59 2.90
C GLN A 59 -14.82 1.18 3.64
N SER A 60 -14.97 0.92 4.95
CA SER A 60 -16.04 1.49 5.77
C SER A 60 -16.01 3.03 5.75
N TYR A 61 -14.81 3.62 5.87
CA TYR A 61 -14.64 5.06 5.84
C TYR A 61 -15.06 5.66 4.49
N PHE A 62 -14.57 5.13 3.38
CA PHE A 62 -14.95 5.60 2.05
C PHE A 62 -16.44 5.41 1.74
N ALA A 63 -17.04 4.30 2.19
CA ALA A 63 -18.47 4.07 2.06
C ALA A 63 -19.27 5.13 2.83
N SER A 64 -18.86 5.47 4.06
CA SER A 64 -19.51 6.53 4.86
C SER A 64 -19.43 7.92 4.22
N LYS A 65 -18.43 8.15 3.36
CA LYS A 65 -18.25 9.39 2.58
C LYS A 65 -18.94 9.34 1.20
N GLY A 66 -19.57 8.22 0.84
CA GLY A 66 -20.18 8.04 -0.47
C GLY A 66 -19.18 8.02 -1.63
N TYR A 67 -17.90 7.75 -1.36
CA TYR A 67 -16.86 7.76 -2.39
C TYR A 67 -16.98 6.56 -3.33
N ARG A 68 -17.01 6.81 -4.64
CA ARG A 68 -17.32 5.78 -5.65
C ARG A 68 -16.12 5.34 -6.49
N ASN A 69 -15.05 6.12 -6.56
CA ASN A 69 -13.91 5.82 -7.42
C ASN A 69 -12.95 4.80 -6.78
N ILE A 70 -13.46 3.60 -6.51
CA ILE A 70 -12.76 2.51 -5.83
C ILE A 70 -12.96 1.21 -6.61
N THR A 71 -11.89 0.41 -6.68
CA THR A 71 -11.94 -1.00 -7.13
C THR A 71 -11.43 -1.90 -6.02
N VAL A 72 -12.21 -2.91 -5.63
CA VAL A 72 -11.83 -3.89 -4.62
C VAL A 72 -11.21 -5.11 -5.29
N TYR A 73 -9.99 -5.45 -4.88
CA TYR A 73 -9.25 -6.60 -5.38
C TYR A 73 -9.43 -7.79 -4.47
N CYS A 74 -9.85 -8.91 -5.04
CA CYS A 74 -10.17 -10.14 -4.33
C CYS A 74 -9.41 -11.32 -4.91
N MET A 75 -9.11 -12.31 -4.08
CA MET A 75 -8.61 -13.60 -4.55
C MET A 75 -9.77 -14.54 -4.87
N ALA A 76 -9.66 -15.28 -5.96
CA ALA A 76 -10.69 -16.21 -6.46
C ALA A 76 -12.06 -15.50 -6.68
N ASP A 77 -13.15 -16.24 -6.59
CA ASP A 77 -14.46 -15.81 -7.07
C ASP A 77 -15.26 -14.95 -6.09
N ARG A 78 -14.79 -14.81 -4.85
CA ARG A 78 -15.55 -14.10 -3.80
C ARG A 78 -14.68 -13.17 -2.97
N CYS A 79 -15.12 -11.92 -2.86
CA CYS A 79 -14.53 -10.96 -1.93
C CYS A 79 -14.97 -11.25 -0.49
N ARG A 80 -14.04 -11.11 0.44
CA ARG A 80 -14.33 -11.19 1.89
C ARG A 80 -15.04 -9.93 2.39
N ASN A 81 -14.66 -8.77 1.86
CA ASN A 81 -15.24 -7.47 2.18
C ASN A 81 -15.36 -6.64 0.90
N ASN A 82 -16.56 -6.07 0.67
CA ASN A 82 -16.84 -4.98 -0.28
C ASN A 82 -17.98 -4.15 0.32
N LEU A 83 -17.64 -3.15 1.15
CA LEU A 83 -18.59 -2.44 2.00
C LEU A 83 -19.30 -1.29 1.29
N GLY A 84 -18.82 -0.87 0.12
CA GLY A 84 -19.41 0.22 -0.65
C GLY A 84 -20.03 -0.24 -1.97
N ASP A 85 -20.16 -1.54 -2.17
CA ASP A 85 -20.68 -2.14 -3.40
C ASP A 85 -19.95 -1.61 -4.65
N TRP A 86 -18.60 -1.55 -4.57
CA TRP A 86 -17.74 -1.10 -5.65
C TRP A 86 -17.45 -2.20 -6.66
N PRO A 87 -17.00 -1.83 -7.88
CA PRO A 87 -16.44 -2.78 -8.82
C PRO A 87 -15.38 -3.66 -8.18
N THR A 88 -15.38 -4.95 -8.54
CA THR A 88 -14.43 -5.93 -8.03
C THR A 88 -13.51 -6.43 -9.13
N ARG A 89 -12.25 -6.68 -8.78
CA ARG A 89 -11.30 -7.38 -9.65
C ARG A 89 -10.86 -8.67 -8.98
N HIS A 90 -11.18 -9.77 -9.62
CA HIS A 90 -10.86 -11.12 -9.14
C HIS A 90 -9.53 -11.58 -9.72
N ILE A 91 -8.59 -11.93 -8.85
CA ILE A 91 -7.28 -12.42 -9.23
C ILE A 91 -7.21 -13.91 -8.98
N SER A 92 -6.85 -14.66 -10.03
CA SER A 92 -6.60 -16.08 -9.92
C SER A 92 -5.11 -16.34 -9.72
N ALA A 93 -4.77 -17.21 -8.77
CA ALA A 93 -3.43 -17.72 -8.62
C ALA A 93 -3.40 -19.18 -9.11
N SER A 94 -2.35 -19.56 -9.81
CA SER A 94 -2.13 -20.96 -10.24
C SER A 94 -1.93 -21.92 -9.06
N ARG A 95 -1.83 -21.41 -7.84
CA ARG A 95 -1.58 -22.16 -6.60
C ARG A 95 -2.88 -22.43 -5.86
N GLN A 96 -3.07 -23.70 -5.45
CA GLN A 96 -4.23 -24.09 -4.62
C GLN A 96 -4.06 -23.71 -3.14
N LYS A 97 -2.81 -23.66 -2.64
CA LYS A 97 -2.54 -23.37 -1.23
C LYS A 97 -2.70 -21.88 -0.93
N ARG A 98 -3.60 -21.53 -0.02
CA ARG A 98 -3.90 -20.15 0.42
C ARG A 98 -2.87 -19.65 1.45
N ASP A 99 -1.62 -19.62 1.04
CA ASP A 99 -0.48 -19.10 1.82
C ASP A 99 -0.15 -17.64 1.47
N PHE A 100 0.97 -17.15 1.98
CA PHE A 100 1.44 -15.79 1.71
C PHE A 100 1.62 -15.53 0.21
N ALA A 101 2.23 -16.48 -0.52
CA ALA A 101 2.48 -16.30 -1.95
C ALA A 101 1.17 -16.28 -2.78
N TYR A 102 0.11 -16.97 -2.33
CA TYR A 102 -1.21 -16.88 -2.95
C TYR A 102 -1.76 -15.44 -2.89
N TYR A 103 -1.71 -14.80 -1.73
CA TYR A 103 -2.20 -13.43 -1.58
C TYR A 103 -1.27 -12.38 -2.21
N ALA A 104 0.04 -12.65 -2.24
CA ALA A 104 1.03 -11.77 -2.86
C ALA A 104 0.77 -11.52 -4.36
N THR A 105 0.19 -12.50 -5.07
CA THR A 105 -0.21 -12.34 -6.49
C THR A 105 -1.19 -11.16 -6.67
N LYS A 106 -2.18 -11.05 -5.81
CA LYS A 106 -3.15 -9.94 -5.82
C LYS A 106 -2.45 -8.60 -5.48
N ASP A 107 -1.59 -8.64 -4.49
CA ASP A 107 -0.87 -7.46 -3.99
C ASP A 107 0.08 -6.91 -5.07
N GLU A 108 0.72 -7.78 -5.85
CA GLU A 108 1.55 -7.40 -7.00
C GLU A 108 0.74 -6.74 -8.11
N GLU A 109 -0.43 -7.29 -8.44
CA GLU A 109 -1.32 -6.71 -9.45
C GLU A 109 -1.86 -5.33 -9.03
N MET A 110 -2.23 -5.15 -7.75
CA MET A 110 -2.61 -3.84 -7.23
C MET A 110 -1.46 -2.84 -7.30
N ALA A 111 -0.23 -3.27 -6.96
CA ALA A 111 0.95 -2.41 -7.07
C ALA A 111 1.24 -2.03 -8.52
N ARG A 112 0.99 -2.92 -9.48
CA ARG A 112 1.20 -2.67 -10.91
C ARG A 112 0.33 -1.52 -11.44
N VAL A 113 -0.93 -1.48 -11.07
CA VAL A 113 -1.89 -0.48 -11.57
C VAL A 113 -1.86 0.84 -10.81
N ALA A 114 -1.32 0.85 -9.59
CA ALA A 114 -1.25 2.05 -8.77
C ALA A 114 -0.18 3.03 -9.25
N SER A 115 -0.41 4.33 -9.08
CA SER A 115 0.59 5.39 -9.22
C SER A 115 1.36 5.63 -7.92
N TYR A 116 0.68 5.47 -6.78
CA TYR A 116 1.18 5.69 -5.42
C TYR A 116 0.66 4.62 -4.46
N GLY A 117 1.35 4.47 -3.33
CA GLY A 117 0.87 3.69 -2.19
C GLY A 117 0.51 4.55 -0.98
N PHE A 118 -0.58 4.18 -0.28
CA PHE A 118 -0.85 4.63 1.08
C PHE A 118 -1.00 3.42 1.97
N MET A 119 0.01 3.15 2.81
CA MET A 119 0.09 1.96 3.65
C MET A 119 -0.06 2.33 5.12
N ILE A 120 -0.93 1.61 5.85
CA ILE A 120 -1.09 1.75 7.29
C ILE A 120 -0.42 0.54 7.95
N TRP A 121 0.76 0.76 8.58
CA TRP A 121 1.64 -0.31 9.00
C TRP A 121 1.94 -0.32 10.49
N ASP A 122 1.89 -1.51 11.09
CA ASP A 122 2.21 -1.76 12.50
C ASP A 122 3.68 -2.14 12.75
N GLY A 123 4.54 -2.08 11.71
CA GLY A 123 5.93 -2.52 11.80
C GLY A 123 6.12 -4.04 11.87
N LYS A 124 5.04 -4.84 11.82
CA LYS A 124 5.06 -6.30 11.99
C LYS A 124 4.41 -7.05 10.84
N SER A 125 3.47 -6.43 10.13
CA SER A 125 2.73 -7.05 9.03
C SER A 125 3.64 -7.29 7.82
N LYS A 126 3.90 -8.57 7.52
CA LYS A 126 4.62 -9.01 6.32
C LYS A 126 3.91 -8.63 5.02
N GLY A 127 2.58 -8.74 4.97
CA GLY A 127 1.80 -8.37 3.79
C GLY A 127 1.91 -6.89 3.46
N THR A 128 1.87 -6.02 4.48
CA THR A 128 2.05 -4.58 4.29
C THR A 128 3.45 -4.24 3.80
N LEU A 129 4.48 -4.87 4.37
CA LEU A 129 5.86 -4.69 3.90
C LEU A 129 6.02 -5.16 2.45
N ASN A 130 5.40 -6.29 2.07
CA ASN A 130 5.41 -6.76 0.68
C ASN A 130 4.80 -5.74 -0.28
N ASN A 131 3.68 -5.10 0.08
CA ASN A 131 3.07 -4.05 -0.73
C ASN A 131 3.99 -2.83 -0.89
N ILE A 132 4.66 -2.42 0.19
CA ILE A 132 5.68 -1.34 0.15
C ILE A 132 6.80 -1.72 -0.82
N LEU A 133 7.36 -2.92 -0.70
CA LEU A 133 8.44 -3.40 -1.57
C LEU A 133 8.01 -3.49 -3.03
N ASN A 134 6.80 -3.99 -3.32
CA ASN A 134 6.29 -4.08 -4.68
C ASN A 134 6.15 -2.71 -5.35
N LEU A 135 5.76 -1.69 -4.60
CA LEU A 135 5.67 -0.32 -5.10
C LEU A 135 7.06 0.29 -5.32
N LEU A 136 7.98 0.16 -4.35
CA LEU A 136 9.34 0.69 -4.45
C LEU A 136 10.13 0.04 -5.60
N LYS A 137 10.00 -1.28 -5.82
CA LYS A 137 10.59 -1.99 -6.97
C LYS A 137 10.13 -1.43 -8.31
N GLN A 138 8.93 -0.85 -8.37
CA GLN A 138 8.37 -0.19 -9.54
C GLN A 138 8.60 1.34 -9.53
N GLN A 139 9.53 1.83 -8.70
CA GLN A 139 9.89 3.26 -8.57
C GLN A 139 8.70 4.16 -8.20
N LYS A 140 7.70 3.60 -7.50
CA LYS A 140 6.51 4.32 -7.05
C LYS A 140 6.69 4.77 -5.61
N LYS A 141 6.27 6.00 -5.31
CA LYS A 141 6.31 6.53 -3.94
C LYS A 141 5.24 5.90 -3.06
N VAL A 142 5.58 5.70 -1.80
CA VAL A 142 4.67 5.13 -0.80
C VAL A 142 4.62 6.05 0.42
N LEU A 143 3.43 6.51 0.77
CA LEU A 143 3.18 7.13 2.07
C LEU A 143 2.86 6.04 3.07
N VAL A 144 3.66 5.89 4.10
CA VAL A 144 3.45 4.92 5.16
C VAL A 144 3.04 5.64 6.44
N TYR A 145 1.81 5.41 6.91
CA TYR A 145 1.48 5.71 8.29
C TYR A 145 2.03 4.58 9.16
N PHE A 146 3.02 4.90 9.99
CA PHE A 146 3.69 3.95 10.88
C PHE A 146 3.08 4.06 12.27
N SER A 147 2.29 3.07 12.65
CA SER A 147 1.49 3.12 13.87
C SER A 147 2.32 3.18 15.17
N PRO A 148 3.55 2.61 15.26
CA PRO A 148 4.34 2.72 16.48
C PRO A 148 4.75 4.14 16.87
N ASP A 149 5.03 5.02 15.90
CA ASP A 149 5.37 6.43 16.16
C ASP A 149 4.25 7.40 15.76
N GLN A 150 3.10 6.87 15.32
CA GLN A 150 1.90 7.62 14.91
C GLN A 150 2.18 8.72 13.87
N SER A 151 3.15 8.49 13.00
CA SER A 151 3.57 9.47 11.98
C SER A 151 3.55 8.90 10.57
N CYS A 152 3.60 9.80 9.58
CA CYS A 152 3.67 9.45 8.17
C CYS A 152 5.10 9.59 7.66
N HIS A 153 5.55 8.57 6.93
CA HIS A 153 6.85 8.51 6.26
C HIS A 153 6.63 8.37 4.76
N THR A 154 7.24 9.24 3.96
CA THR A 154 7.24 9.09 2.50
C THR A 154 8.47 8.31 2.09
N LEU A 155 8.26 7.19 1.43
CA LEU A 155 9.32 6.32 0.91
C LEU A 155 9.35 6.42 -0.62
N GLY A 156 10.51 6.69 -1.19
CA GLY A 156 10.75 6.71 -2.64
C GLY A 156 11.86 5.75 -3.06
N SER A 157 12.56 5.18 -2.07
CA SER A 157 13.72 4.32 -2.30
C SER A 157 13.81 3.18 -1.28
N SER A 158 14.70 2.24 -1.54
CA SER A 158 15.08 1.20 -0.57
C SER A 158 15.74 1.78 0.67
N ASP A 159 16.50 2.86 0.54
CA ASP A 159 17.18 3.50 1.67
C ASP A 159 16.18 4.15 2.63
N ASP A 160 15.12 4.79 2.12
CA ASP A 160 14.04 5.30 2.95
C ASP A 160 13.37 4.17 3.74
N LEU A 161 13.16 3.02 3.09
CA LEU A 161 12.61 1.84 3.77
C LEU A 161 13.57 1.31 4.83
N ALA A 162 14.87 1.29 4.57
CA ALA A 162 15.88 0.86 5.55
C ALA A 162 15.85 1.76 6.81
N VAL A 163 15.70 3.08 6.63
CA VAL A 163 15.54 4.02 7.76
C VAL A 163 14.28 3.70 8.55
N LEU A 164 13.15 3.43 7.89
CA LEU A 164 11.90 3.08 8.58
C LEU A 164 12.03 1.73 9.32
N LEU A 165 12.68 0.74 8.71
CA LEU A 165 12.89 -0.59 9.31
C LEU A 165 13.72 -0.53 10.61
N ARG A 166 14.62 0.45 10.77
CA ARG A 166 15.38 0.63 12.03
C ARG A 166 14.47 0.97 13.22
N LYS A 167 13.30 1.55 12.96
CA LYS A 167 12.29 1.82 14.00
C LYS A 167 11.51 0.59 14.42
N CYS A 168 11.57 -0.50 13.64
CA CYS A 168 10.94 -1.76 13.99
C CYS A 168 11.75 -2.50 15.08
N PRO A 169 11.11 -3.29 15.96
CA PRO A 169 11.82 -4.18 16.88
C PRO A 169 12.82 -5.07 16.14
N SER A 170 14.00 -5.27 16.71
CA SER A 170 15.09 -6.02 16.07
C SER A 170 14.70 -7.45 15.65
N ILE A 171 13.80 -8.08 16.39
CA ILE A 171 13.30 -9.43 16.08
C ILE A 171 12.46 -9.43 14.77
N ASP A 172 11.61 -8.43 14.59
CA ASP A 172 10.78 -8.29 13.38
C ASP A 172 11.64 -7.90 12.18
N ARG A 173 12.60 -6.98 12.36
CA ARG A 173 13.56 -6.59 11.32
C ARG A 173 14.35 -7.78 10.80
N ARG A 174 14.97 -8.59 11.68
CA ARG A 174 15.71 -9.80 11.27
C ARG A 174 14.85 -10.82 10.55
N LYS A 175 13.57 -10.92 10.91
CA LYS A 175 12.61 -11.77 10.21
C LYS A 175 12.38 -11.27 8.78
N PHE A 176 12.18 -9.97 8.59
CA PHE A 176 12.01 -9.37 7.27
C PHE A 176 13.24 -9.51 6.39
N GLU A 177 14.44 -9.27 6.93
CA GLU A 177 15.71 -9.45 6.23
C GLU A 177 15.86 -10.87 5.65
N ARG A 178 15.50 -11.89 6.43
CA ARG A 178 15.53 -13.29 5.99
C ARG A 178 14.45 -13.62 4.95
N GLU A 179 13.23 -13.14 5.15
CA GLU A 179 12.10 -13.52 4.31
C GLU A 179 12.07 -12.80 2.95
N PHE A 180 12.57 -11.59 2.89
CA PHE A 180 12.57 -10.77 1.68
C PHE A 180 13.95 -10.66 1.01
N THR A 181 14.95 -11.38 1.51
CA THR A 181 16.35 -11.30 1.02
C THR A 181 16.84 -9.84 0.95
N LEU A 182 16.56 -9.08 2.01
CA LEU A 182 16.89 -7.66 2.09
C LEU A 182 18.39 -7.43 2.36
N SER A 183 19.26 -8.28 1.85
CA SER A 183 20.74 -8.21 2.02
C SER A 183 21.36 -6.90 1.52
N THR A 184 20.64 -6.12 0.73
CA THR A 184 21.03 -4.78 0.29
C THR A 184 20.76 -3.68 1.34
N PHE A 185 20.12 -4.00 2.46
CA PHE A 185 19.84 -3.05 3.55
C PHE A 185 20.83 -3.14 4.71
N ALA A 186 21.94 -3.87 4.55
CA ALA A 186 23.06 -3.83 5.48
C ALA A 186 23.78 -2.48 5.36
N VAL A 187 23.21 -1.46 6.00
CA VAL A 187 23.96 -0.23 6.27
C VAL A 187 25.02 -0.62 7.30
N ALA A 188 26.28 -0.32 6.97
CA ALA A 188 27.40 -0.45 7.89
C ALA A 188 27.01 0.07 9.28
N GLU A 189 27.13 -0.75 10.30
CA GLU A 189 27.13 -0.29 11.68
C GLU A 189 28.28 0.71 11.77
N GLU A 190 28.00 1.98 12.07
CA GLU A 190 29.07 2.91 12.41
C GLU A 190 29.82 2.32 13.60
N PRO A 191 31.15 2.20 13.52
CA PRO A 191 31.91 1.73 14.66
C PRO A 191 31.67 2.68 15.83
N GLY A 192 31.15 2.15 16.93
CA GLY A 192 30.96 2.91 18.14
C GLY A 192 32.26 3.61 18.49
N ILE A 193 32.22 4.94 18.59
CA ILE A 193 33.33 5.72 19.15
C ILE A 193 33.24 5.50 20.65
N ASP A 194 34.06 4.60 21.16
CA ASP A 194 34.35 4.52 22.59
C ASP A 194 35.12 5.81 23.01
N LEU A 195 34.43 6.67 23.77
CA LEU A 195 35.03 7.77 24.54
C LEU A 195 35.17 7.38 26.01
#